data_36f788a7e9624af073381d40d14fb335
#
_entry.id   36f788a7e9624af073381d40d14fb335
#
_cell.length_a   1.000
_cell.length_b   1.000
_cell.length_c   1.000
_cell.angle_alpha   90.00
_cell.angle_beta   90.00
_cell.angle_gamma   90.00
#
_symmetry.space_group_name_H-M   'P 1'
#
loop_
_entity.id
_entity.type
_entity.pdbx_description
1 polymer ?
#
loop_
_entity_poly.entity_id
_entity_poly.type
_entity_poly.pdbx_seq_one_letter_code
_entity_poly.pdbx_strand_id
1 'polypeptide(L)'
;VLPDHWDLDGLLLTAGSAYSWVRDLLGGAIKNKNELSFKRLDDLAATIPAGSDGVLVVPHLAGAGSPIWDSKMSGLVSGLRLSHGAAHLVRAVMEGVVFAELHALDAIREHVHNIESMQLTGGGGNSVLWSQIMADTVGLPVSIPQSQQSTCLGAAMMAGVASGIYSNHFEAIDSMTTTQRMIEPNLENKEIYDVAYQ
;
A
#
# COMPACT_ATOMS: atom_id res chain seq x y z
N VAL A 1 -13.84 10.79 12.81
CA VAL A 1 -14.41 9.60 13.47
C VAL A 1 -15.89 9.87 13.74
N LEU A 2 -16.75 8.90 13.45
CA LEU A 2 -18.19 9.03 13.72
C LEU A 2 -18.46 8.86 15.22
N PRO A 3 -19.58 9.45 15.76
CA PRO A 3 -19.97 9.21 17.14
C PRO A 3 -20.06 7.71 17.43
N ASP A 4 -19.59 7.32 18.61
CA ASP A 4 -19.58 5.93 19.11
C ASP A 4 -18.73 4.94 18.24
N HIS A 5 -17.84 5.47 17.42
CA HIS A 5 -16.87 4.68 16.65
C HIS A 5 -15.43 5.06 17.02
N TRP A 6 -14.56 4.07 17.08
CA TRP A 6 -13.15 4.23 17.34
C TRP A 6 -12.35 3.93 16.08
N ASP A 7 -11.24 4.61 15.92
CA ASP A 7 -10.29 4.42 14.85
C ASP A 7 -8.94 3.99 15.47
N LEU A 8 -8.38 2.91 14.96
CA LEU A 8 -7.02 2.48 15.26
C LEU A 8 -6.18 2.79 14.01
N ASP A 9 -5.29 3.76 14.14
CA ASP A 9 -4.49 4.27 13.03
C ASP A 9 -3.06 3.74 13.07
N GLY A 10 -2.57 3.26 11.93
CA GLY A 10 -1.19 2.89 11.68
C GLY A 10 -0.58 3.78 10.63
N LEU A 11 0.27 4.74 11.03
CA LEU A 11 0.87 5.71 10.11
C LEU A 11 2.18 5.19 9.51
N LEU A 12 2.23 5.12 8.19
CA LEU A 12 3.46 4.92 7.42
C LEU A 12 3.90 6.25 6.80
N LEU A 13 5.11 6.73 7.12
CA LEU A 13 5.61 8.04 6.66
C LEU A 13 5.95 8.06 5.16
N THR A 14 6.30 6.90 4.59
CA THR A 14 6.69 6.76 3.19
C THR A 14 6.06 5.54 2.54
N ALA A 15 4.86 5.71 1.96
CA ALA A 15 4.18 4.69 1.16
C ALA A 15 4.37 4.98 -0.35
N GLY A 16 3.41 5.63 -1.00
CA GLY A 16 3.51 6.01 -2.40
C GLY A 16 4.70 6.93 -2.73
N SER A 17 5.20 7.69 -1.74
CA SER A 17 6.41 8.50 -1.88
C SER A 17 7.69 7.66 -2.05
N ALA A 18 7.78 6.47 -1.44
CA ALA A 18 8.90 5.54 -1.70
C ALA A 18 8.88 5.04 -3.15
N TYR A 19 7.69 4.79 -3.71
CA TYR A 19 7.56 4.41 -5.11
C TYR A 19 7.89 5.57 -6.06
N SER A 20 7.53 6.80 -5.70
CA SER A 20 7.96 8.00 -6.44
C SER A 20 9.46 8.20 -6.37
N TRP A 21 10.07 7.96 -5.20
CA TRP A 21 11.51 8.06 -5.01
C TRP A 21 12.27 7.08 -5.91
N VAL A 22 11.88 5.80 -5.99
CA VAL A 22 12.58 4.84 -6.86
C VAL A 22 12.39 5.19 -8.35
N ARG A 23 11.22 5.71 -8.74
CA ARG A 23 11.01 6.24 -10.10
C ARG A 23 11.99 7.36 -10.41
N ASP A 24 12.12 8.33 -9.52
CA ASP A 24 12.98 9.51 -9.73
C ASP A 24 14.47 9.13 -9.69
N LEU A 25 14.85 8.18 -8.83
CA LEU A 25 16.19 7.61 -8.78
C LEU A 25 16.57 6.96 -10.12
N LEU A 26 15.72 6.09 -10.64
CA LEU A 26 15.96 5.41 -11.91
C LEU A 26 15.82 6.35 -13.11
N GLY A 27 14.86 7.27 -13.07
CA GLY A 27 14.65 8.29 -14.11
C GLY A 27 15.74 9.32 -14.17
N GLY A 28 16.41 9.63 -13.06
CA GLY A 28 17.57 10.53 -13.02
C GLY A 28 18.79 9.98 -13.75
N ALA A 29 18.90 8.67 -13.88
CA ALA A 29 19.93 7.99 -14.68
C ALA A 29 19.60 7.95 -16.19
N ILE A 30 18.34 8.24 -16.58
CA ILE A 30 17.85 8.22 -17.95
C ILE A 30 17.67 9.68 -18.41
N LYS A 31 18.19 10.02 -19.59
CA LYS A 31 18.14 11.40 -20.15
C LYS A 31 16.73 11.97 -20.33
N ASN A 32 15.69 11.16 -20.22
CA ASN A 32 14.31 11.53 -20.50
C ASN A 32 13.40 11.18 -19.32
N LYS A 33 13.29 12.06 -18.32
CA LYS A 33 12.48 11.86 -17.09
C LYS A 33 11.00 11.53 -17.36
N ASN A 34 10.46 11.93 -18.51
CA ASN A 34 9.05 11.72 -18.88
C ASN A 34 8.76 10.30 -19.40
N GLU A 35 9.79 9.45 -19.59
CA GLU A 35 9.60 8.09 -20.12
C GLU A 35 9.30 7.06 -19.04
N LEU A 36 9.54 7.35 -17.76
CA LEU A 36 9.34 6.40 -16.67
C LEU A 36 8.02 6.69 -15.93
N SER A 37 6.91 6.25 -16.52
CA SER A 37 5.59 6.29 -15.87
C SER A 37 5.48 5.21 -14.78
N PHE A 38 4.56 5.39 -13.83
CA PHE A 38 4.27 4.36 -12.82
C PHE A 38 3.82 3.04 -13.46
N LYS A 39 3.02 3.12 -14.54
CA LYS A 39 2.65 1.92 -15.29
C LYS A 39 3.88 1.16 -15.80
N ARG A 40 4.90 1.85 -16.32
CA ARG A 40 6.12 1.19 -16.81
C ARG A 40 6.93 0.59 -15.67
N LEU A 41 6.92 1.20 -14.48
CA LEU A 41 7.51 0.59 -13.28
C LEU A 41 6.75 -0.67 -12.86
N ASP A 42 5.43 -0.64 -12.88
CA ASP A 42 4.59 -1.81 -12.61
C ASP A 42 4.91 -2.95 -13.60
N ASP A 43 4.98 -2.64 -14.90
CA ASP A 43 5.32 -3.60 -15.94
C ASP A 43 6.73 -4.21 -15.73
N LEU A 44 7.70 -3.40 -15.29
CA LEU A 44 9.05 -3.88 -14.92
C LEU A 44 9.00 -4.79 -13.68
N ALA A 45 8.36 -4.34 -12.61
CA ALA A 45 8.23 -5.10 -11.37
C ALA A 45 7.50 -6.43 -11.57
N ALA A 46 6.52 -6.47 -12.47
CA ALA A 46 5.78 -7.69 -12.81
C ALA A 46 6.64 -8.78 -13.46
N THR A 47 7.82 -8.45 -14.00
CA THR A 47 8.75 -9.44 -14.56
C THR A 47 9.56 -10.20 -13.50
N ILE A 48 9.51 -9.75 -12.24
CA ILE A 48 10.25 -10.33 -11.12
C ILE A 48 9.27 -11.14 -10.25
N PRO A 49 9.66 -12.31 -9.77
CA PRO A 49 8.80 -13.12 -8.91
C PRO A 49 8.56 -12.47 -7.53
N ALA A 50 7.57 -12.98 -6.80
CA ALA A 50 7.34 -12.63 -5.40
C ALA A 50 8.61 -12.83 -4.56
N GLY A 51 8.87 -11.91 -3.62
CA GLY A 51 10.08 -11.90 -2.81
C GLY A 51 11.31 -11.32 -3.51
N SER A 52 11.15 -10.75 -4.71
CA SER A 52 12.19 -9.97 -5.43
C SER A 52 13.54 -10.68 -5.54
N ASP A 53 13.55 -12.03 -5.68
CA ASP A 53 14.74 -12.89 -5.68
C ASP A 53 15.66 -12.67 -4.45
N GLY A 54 15.07 -12.28 -3.31
CA GLY A 54 15.76 -12.04 -2.05
C GLY A 54 16.27 -10.60 -1.87
N VAL A 55 15.91 -9.67 -2.74
CA VAL A 55 16.14 -8.23 -2.49
C VAL A 55 15.06 -7.71 -1.55
N LEU A 56 15.48 -7.15 -0.41
CA LEU A 56 14.60 -6.57 0.59
C LEU A 56 14.81 -5.06 0.69
N VAL A 57 13.72 -4.32 0.86
CA VAL A 57 13.76 -2.87 1.09
C VAL A 57 12.98 -2.53 2.35
N VAL A 58 13.65 -1.81 3.27
CA VAL A 58 12.99 -1.13 4.38
C VAL A 58 12.72 0.31 3.93
N PRO A 59 11.45 0.74 3.79
CA PRO A 59 11.13 1.99 3.11
C PRO A 59 11.11 3.22 4.03
N HIS A 60 11.84 3.24 5.14
CA HIS A 60 11.86 4.34 6.11
C HIS A 60 12.67 5.55 5.61
N LEU A 61 12.33 6.06 4.40
CA LEU A 61 13.06 7.15 3.74
C LEU A 61 12.87 8.53 4.42
N ALA A 62 11.86 8.65 5.29
CA ALA A 62 11.58 9.85 6.09
C ALA A 62 11.39 9.51 7.58
N GLY A 63 12.04 8.45 8.06
CA GLY A 63 11.83 7.91 9.39
C GLY A 63 10.78 6.79 9.41
N ALA A 64 10.64 6.12 10.54
CA ALA A 64 9.62 5.11 10.79
C ALA A 64 8.41 5.73 11.50
N GLY A 65 7.22 5.39 11.02
CA GLY A 65 5.94 5.64 11.69
C GLY A 65 5.56 4.50 12.63
N SER A 66 4.28 4.16 12.68
CA SER A 66 3.76 3.05 13.49
C SER A 66 4.40 1.70 13.11
N PRO A 67 4.61 0.82 14.08
CA PRO A 67 4.52 1.03 15.53
C PRO A 67 5.81 1.59 16.16
N ILE A 68 6.87 1.83 15.39
CA ILE A 68 8.22 2.12 15.86
C ILE A 68 8.39 3.57 16.36
N TRP A 69 7.87 4.54 15.60
CA TRP A 69 7.94 5.98 15.88
C TRP A 69 9.36 6.51 16.09
N ASP A 70 10.26 6.24 15.14
CA ASP A 70 11.64 6.76 15.16
C ASP A 70 11.94 7.61 13.91
N SER A 71 12.03 8.92 14.08
CA SER A 71 12.34 9.85 13.00
C SER A 71 13.79 9.77 12.50
N LYS A 72 14.67 9.03 13.18
CA LYS A 72 16.08 8.86 12.80
C LYS A 72 16.30 7.59 11.97
N MET A 73 15.31 6.71 11.88
CA MET A 73 15.41 5.55 11.00
C MET A 73 15.55 5.98 9.56
N SER A 74 16.29 5.21 8.79
CA SER A 74 16.51 5.42 7.36
C SER A 74 16.20 4.17 6.56
N GLY A 75 15.97 4.33 5.26
CA GLY A 75 15.75 3.24 4.35
C GLY A 75 16.97 2.33 4.22
N LEU A 76 16.73 1.06 3.95
CA LEU A 76 17.75 0.03 3.75
C LEU A 76 17.40 -0.80 2.51
N VAL A 77 18.40 -1.13 1.71
CA VAL A 77 18.30 -2.17 0.67
C VAL A 77 19.27 -3.29 1.03
N SER A 78 18.77 -4.52 1.10
CA SER A 78 19.54 -5.71 1.44
C SER A 78 19.40 -6.78 0.36
N GLY A 79 20.28 -7.79 0.37
CA GLY A 79 20.18 -8.96 -0.50
C GLY A 79 20.63 -8.76 -1.94
N LEU A 80 21.23 -7.61 -2.31
CA LEU A 80 21.67 -7.34 -3.67
C LEU A 80 22.78 -8.29 -4.15
N ARG A 81 22.64 -8.73 -5.41
CA ARG A 81 23.62 -9.56 -6.13
C ARG A 81 23.88 -8.96 -7.53
N LEU A 82 24.93 -9.39 -8.20
CA LEU A 82 25.26 -8.93 -9.56
C LEU A 82 24.19 -9.26 -10.60
N SER A 83 23.35 -10.25 -10.33
CA SER A 83 22.22 -10.63 -11.20
C SER A 83 21.02 -9.70 -11.09
N HIS A 84 20.95 -8.86 -10.04
CA HIS A 84 19.81 -8.01 -9.79
C HIS A 84 19.91 -6.70 -10.57
N GLY A 85 18.79 -6.26 -11.15
CA GLY A 85 18.66 -5.01 -11.89
C GLY A 85 17.56 -4.13 -11.35
N ALA A 86 17.25 -3.06 -12.09
CA ALA A 86 16.25 -2.07 -11.70
C ALA A 86 14.86 -2.66 -11.39
N ALA A 87 14.45 -3.69 -12.14
CA ALA A 87 13.16 -4.36 -11.93
C ALA A 87 13.04 -4.98 -10.53
N HIS A 88 14.11 -5.60 -10.02
CA HIS A 88 14.16 -6.17 -8.67
C HIS A 88 14.02 -5.07 -7.61
N LEU A 89 14.73 -3.95 -7.79
CA LEU A 89 14.64 -2.83 -6.85
C LEU A 89 13.24 -2.22 -6.82
N VAL A 90 12.60 -2.04 -7.98
CA VAL A 90 11.25 -1.51 -8.07
C VAL A 90 10.26 -2.42 -7.34
N ARG A 91 10.33 -3.74 -7.61
CA ARG A 91 9.48 -4.71 -6.94
C ARG A 91 9.74 -4.76 -5.44
N ALA A 92 10.99 -4.80 -5.02
CA ALA A 92 11.37 -4.83 -3.61
C ALA A 92 10.89 -3.57 -2.84
N VAL A 93 10.84 -2.40 -3.50
CA VAL A 93 10.24 -1.19 -2.90
C VAL A 93 8.73 -1.35 -2.70
N MET A 94 8.01 -1.91 -3.68
CA MET A 94 6.57 -2.17 -3.54
C MET A 94 6.30 -3.16 -2.39
N GLU A 95 7.05 -4.27 -2.35
CA GLU A 95 6.96 -5.29 -1.30
C GLU A 95 7.33 -4.73 0.08
N GLY A 96 8.41 -3.96 0.17
CA GLY A 96 8.87 -3.35 1.42
C GLY A 96 7.88 -2.36 2.02
N VAL A 97 7.18 -1.58 1.19
CA VAL A 97 6.08 -0.72 1.66
C VAL A 97 4.96 -1.57 2.26
N VAL A 98 4.57 -2.67 1.59
CA VAL A 98 3.53 -3.56 2.10
C VAL A 98 3.96 -4.26 3.40
N PHE A 99 5.23 -4.65 3.52
CA PHE A 99 5.77 -5.20 4.78
C PHE A 99 5.71 -4.19 5.93
N ALA A 100 6.00 -2.92 5.66
CA ALA A 100 5.87 -1.88 6.68
C ALA A 100 4.40 -1.63 7.08
N GLU A 101 3.47 -1.74 6.14
CA GLU A 101 2.03 -1.68 6.42
C GLU A 101 1.56 -2.92 7.18
N LEU A 102 2.05 -4.11 6.83
CA LEU A 102 1.78 -5.34 7.59
C LEU A 102 2.27 -5.23 9.04
N HIS A 103 3.45 -4.63 9.28
CA HIS A 103 3.95 -4.41 10.63
C HIS A 103 3.03 -3.51 11.47
N ALA A 104 2.48 -2.45 10.88
CA ALA A 104 1.48 -1.62 11.54
C ALA A 104 0.15 -2.39 11.76
N LEU A 105 -0.27 -3.20 10.79
CA LEU A 105 -1.45 -4.05 10.90
C LEU A 105 -1.28 -5.12 11.98
N ASP A 106 -0.11 -5.71 12.14
CA ASP A 106 0.15 -6.70 13.18
C ASP A 106 0.00 -6.10 14.58
N ALA A 107 0.46 -4.85 14.78
CA ALA A 107 0.20 -4.12 16.03
C ALA A 107 -1.30 -3.85 16.26
N ILE A 108 -2.07 -3.58 15.20
CA ILE A 108 -3.54 -3.44 15.29
C ILE A 108 -4.19 -4.79 15.64
N ARG A 109 -3.71 -5.90 15.09
CA ARG A 109 -4.21 -7.26 15.33
C ARG A 109 -4.07 -7.70 16.79
N GLU A 110 -3.16 -7.11 17.56
CA GLU A 110 -3.08 -7.35 19.01
C GLU A 110 -4.33 -6.88 19.75
N HIS A 111 -5.07 -5.93 19.18
CA HIS A 111 -6.26 -5.31 19.78
C HIS A 111 -7.56 -5.67 19.05
N VAL A 112 -7.49 -5.97 17.77
CA VAL A 112 -8.64 -6.31 16.91
C VAL A 112 -8.43 -7.68 16.29
N HIS A 113 -9.20 -8.67 16.72
CA HIS A 113 -8.97 -10.08 16.34
C HIS A 113 -9.69 -10.53 15.07
N ASN A 114 -10.67 -9.76 14.59
CA ASN A 114 -11.49 -10.13 13.44
C ASN A 114 -11.40 -9.08 12.32
N ILE A 115 -10.31 -9.11 11.55
CA ILE A 115 -10.15 -8.32 10.34
C ILE A 115 -10.39 -9.25 9.16
N GLU A 116 -11.50 -9.10 8.45
CA GLU A 116 -11.95 -10.01 7.39
C GLU A 116 -11.54 -9.54 5.99
N SER A 117 -11.32 -8.25 5.80
CA SER A 117 -10.95 -7.68 4.51
C SER A 117 -10.23 -6.34 4.69
N MET A 118 -9.56 -5.90 3.63
CA MET A 118 -8.94 -4.59 3.56
C MET A 118 -9.49 -3.79 2.39
N GLN A 119 -9.41 -2.46 2.50
CA GLN A 119 -9.70 -1.57 1.38
C GLN A 119 -8.44 -0.76 1.06
N LEU A 120 -8.00 -0.81 -0.20
CA LEU A 120 -6.85 -0.04 -0.68
C LEU A 120 -7.33 1.16 -1.50
N THR A 121 -6.96 2.37 -1.05
CA THR A 121 -7.29 3.64 -1.69
C THR A 121 -6.04 4.42 -2.07
N GLY A 122 -6.21 5.49 -2.83
CA GLY A 122 -5.10 6.31 -3.30
C GLY A 122 -4.31 5.70 -4.45
N GLY A 123 -3.08 6.16 -4.66
CA GLY A 123 -2.26 5.79 -5.82
C GLY A 123 -1.95 4.30 -5.95
N GLY A 124 -1.78 3.61 -4.83
CA GLY A 124 -1.52 2.15 -4.79
C GLY A 124 -2.67 1.33 -5.38
N GLY A 125 -3.92 1.76 -5.17
CA GLY A 125 -5.10 1.10 -5.73
C GLY A 125 -5.19 1.12 -7.26
N ASN A 126 -4.46 2.01 -7.94
CA ASN A 126 -4.39 2.05 -9.40
C ASN A 126 -3.47 0.97 -9.98
N SER A 127 -2.52 0.45 -9.20
CA SER A 127 -1.62 -0.62 -9.60
C SER A 127 -2.24 -1.98 -9.31
N VAL A 128 -2.47 -2.78 -10.37
CA VAL A 128 -2.95 -4.17 -10.22
C VAL A 128 -1.92 -5.01 -9.47
N LEU A 129 -0.64 -4.84 -9.82
CA LEU A 129 0.45 -5.57 -9.19
C LEU A 129 0.55 -5.24 -7.69
N TRP A 130 0.54 -3.95 -7.33
CA TRP A 130 0.67 -3.55 -5.93
C TRP A 130 -0.54 -3.99 -5.09
N SER A 131 -1.73 -3.90 -5.67
CA SER A 131 -2.95 -4.42 -5.02
C SER A 131 -2.87 -5.92 -4.77
N GLN A 132 -2.26 -6.69 -5.70
CA GLN A 132 -2.05 -8.12 -5.53
C GLN A 132 -0.98 -8.41 -4.46
N ILE A 133 0.16 -7.68 -4.48
CA ILE A 133 1.19 -7.79 -3.44
C ILE A 133 0.58 -7.55 -2.05
N MET A 134 -0.30 -6.54 -1.92
CA MET A 134 -1.01 -6.27 -0.68
C MET A 134 -1.86 -7.46 -0.23
N ALA A 135 -2.73 -7.96 -1.11
CA ALA A 135 -3.61 -9.08 -0.78
C ALA A 135 -2.82 -10.34 -0.41
N ASP A 136 -1.79 -10.66 -1.19
CA ASP A 136 -0.93 -11.83 -0.98
C ASP A 136 -0.18 -11.74 0.36
N THR A 137 0.40 -10.57 0.66
CA THR A 137 1.19 -10.36 1.89
C THR A 137 0.32 -10.41 3.13
N VAL A 138 -0.82 -9.71 3.11
CA VAL A 138 -1.72 -9.62 4.28
C VAL A 138 -2.52 -10.92 4.46
N GLY A 139 -2.76 -11.66 3.37
CA GLY A 139 -3.55 -12.88 3.36
C GLY A 139 -5.05 -12.63 3.50
N LEU A 140 -5.53 -11.44 3.13
CA LEU A 140 -6.93 -11.03 3.19
C LEU A 140 -7.39 -10.51 1.83
N PRO A 141 -8.69 -10.64 1.50
CA PRO A 141 -9.26 -9.98 0.34
C PRO A 141 -9.08 -8.46 0.43
N VAL A 142 -8.65 -7.84 -0.68
CA VAL A 142 -8.45 -6.39 -0.79
C VAL A 142 -9.45 -5.82 -1.78
N SER A 143 -10.31 -4.93 -1.29
CA SER A 143 -11.25 -4.18 -2.11
C SER A 143 -10.64 -2.89 -2.63
N ILE A 144 -10.87 -2.60 -3.91
CA ILE A 144 -10.46 -1.35 -4.55
C ILE A 144 -11.74 -0.55 -4.85
N PRO A 145 -11.96 0.59 -4.21
CA PRO A 145 -13.14 1.39 -4.47
C PRO A 145 -13.05 2.11 -5.81
N GLN A 146 -14.18 2.45 -6.40
CA GLN A 146 -14.27 3.20 -7.64
C GLN A 146 -13.62 4.59 -7.50
N SER A 147 -13.85 5.27 -6.38
CA SER A 147 -13.20 6.53 -6.07
C SER A 147 -11.91 6.30 -5.28
N GLN A 148 -10.78 6.70 -5.86
CA GLN A 148 -9.48 6.66 -5.17
C GLN A 148 -9.24 7.91 -4.30
N GLN A 149 -10.16 8.89 -4.33
CA GLN A 149 -10.10 10.15 -3.57
C GLN A 149 -10.91 10.03 -2.27
N SER A 150 -10.55 9.07 -1.41
CA SER A 150 -11.30 8.73 -0.20
C SER A 150 -11.51 9.92 0.75
N THR A 151 -10.49 10.76 0.93
CA THR A 151 -10.58 11.96 1.78
C THR A 151 -11.61 12.96 1.27
N CYS A 152 -11.60 13.26 -0.04
CA CYS A 152 -12.59 14.16 -0.65
C CYS A 152 -13.99 13.56 -0.62
N LEU A 153 -14.10 12.24 -0.84
CA LEU A 153 -15.36 11.52 -0.78
C LEU A 153 -15.95 11.58 0.63
N GLY A 154 -15.15 11.32 1.66
CA GLY A 154 -15.57 11.43 3.06
C GLY A 154 -16.04 12.83 3.42
N ALA A 155 -15.32 13.88 2.98
CA ALA A 155 -15.75 15.26 3.18
C ALA A 155 -17.10 15.56 2.49
N ALA A 156 -17.32 15.04 1.28
CA ALA A 156 -18.57 15.18 0.55
C ALA A 156 -19.74 14.46 1.26
N MET A 157 -19.50 13.27 1.82
CA MET A 157 -20.49 12.53 2.62
C MET A 157 -20.90 13.34 3.85
N MET A 158 -19.94 13.90 4.59
CA MET A 158 -20.19 14.74 5.76
C MET A 158 -21.03 15.97 5.40
N ALA A 159 -20.69 16.64 4.29
CA ALA A 159 -21.46 17.78 3.79
C ALA A 159 -22.89 17.38 3.38
N GLY A 160 -23.05 16.22 2.73
CA GLY A 160 -24.34 15.66 2.34
C GLY A 160 -25.27 15.40 3.53
N VAL A 161 -24.71 14.84 4.60
CA VAL A 161 -25.48 14.63 5.85
C VAL A 161 -25.82 15.98 6.52
N ALA A 162 -24.85 16.89 6.61
CA ALA A 162 -25.08 18.21 7.23
C ALA A 162 -26.12 19.05 6.49
N SER A 163 -26.22 18.90 5.14
CA SER A 163 -27.20 19.59 4.32
C SER A 163 -28.57 18.89 4.23
N GLY A 164 -28.71 17.69 4.80
CA GLY A 164 -29.95 16.90 4.77
C GLY A 164 -30.20 16.16 3.48
N ILE A 165 -29.18 16.02 2.60
CA ILE A 165 -29.25 15.17 1.39
C ILE A 165 -29.33 13.70 1.81
N TYR A 166 -28.55 13.31 2.82
CA TYR A 166 -28.58 11.99 3.44
C TYR A 166 -29.06 12.12 4.90
N SER A 167 -29.84 11.16 5.34
CA SER A 167 -30.40 11.16 6.70
C SER A 167 -29.35 10.85 7.77
N ASN A 168 -28.30 10.13 7.41
CA ASN A 168 -27.19 9.76 8.29
C ASN A 168 -25.95 9.36 7.49
N HIS A 169 -24.85 9.12 8.20
CA HIS A 169 -23.56 8.77 7.58
C HIS A 169 -23.57 7.40 6.87
N PHE A 170 -24.33 6.43 7.37
CA PHE A 170 -24.41 5.10 6.75
C PHE A 170 -25.11 5.16 5.40
N GLU A 171 -26.20 5.90 5.29
CA GLU A 171 -26.89 6.15 4.01
C GLU A 171 -25.95 6.83 3.00
N ALA A 172 -25.16 7.82 3.44
CA ALA A 172 -24.19 8.48 2.59
C ALA A 172 -23.10 7.50 2.10
N ILE A 173 -22.59 6.64 2.99
CA ILE A 173 -21.61 5.60 2.64
C ILE A 173 -22.21 4.65 1.61
N ASP A 174 -23.36 4.06 1.86
CA ASP A 174 -24.01 3.10 0.97
C ASP A 174 -24.31 3.69 -0.42
N SER A 175 -24.66 5.00 -0.45
CA SER A 175 -25.00 5.70 -1.70
C SER A 175 -23.78 6.14 -2.51
N MET A 176 -22.66 6.44 -1.85
CA MET A 176 -21.49 7.07 -2.48
C MET A 176 -20.30 6.13 -2.62
N THR A 177 -20.31 4.93 -2.01
CA THR A 177 -19.23 3.97 -2.15
C THR A 177 -19.62 2.83 -3.08
N THR A 178 -18.71 2.48 -3.97
CA THR A 178 -18.85 1.33 -4.87
C THR A 178 -17.50 0.65 -4.99
N THR A 179 -17.47 -0.65 -4.81
CA THR A 179 -16.26 -1.46 -5.05
C THR A 179 -16.08 -1.66 -6.55
N GLN A 180 -14.93 -1.25 -7.07
CA GLN A 180 -14.57 -1.45 -8.47
C GLN A 180 -14.00 -2.83 -8.72
N ARG A 181 -13.13 -3.31 -7.81
CA ARG A 181 -12.45 -4.60 -7.91
C ARG A 181 -12.31 -5.23 -6.53
N MET A 182 -12.33 -6.55 -6.48
CA MET A 182 -11.91 -7.35 -5.35
C MET A 182 -10.68 -8.16 -5.77
N ILE A 183 -9.66 -8.19 -4.93
CA ILE A 183 -8.41 -8.91 -5.15
C ILE A 183 -8.32 -9.98 -4.08
N GLU A 184 -8.33 -11.24 -4.51
CA GLU A 184 -8.14 -12.38 -3.62
C GLU A 184 -6.65 -12.68 -3.44
N PRO A 185 -6.21 -13.10 -2.25
CA PRO A 185 -4.83 -13.45 -2.00
C PRO A 185 -4.43 -14.73 -2.75
N ASN A 186 -3.23 -14.72 -3.35
CA ASN A 186 -2.56 -15.94 -3.82
C ASN A 186 -1.75 -16.56 -2.67
N LEU A 187 -2.16 -17.74 -2.20
CA LEU A 187 -1.55 -18.39 -1.05
C LEU A 187 -0.11 -18.86 -1.30
N GLU A 188 0.26 -19.17 -2.55
CA GLU A 188 1.64 -19.51 -2.90
C GLU A 188 2.57 -18.31 -2.71
N ASN A 189 2.15 -17.13 -3.15
CA ASN A 189 2.90 -15.90 -2.93
C ASN A 189 2.92 -15.52 -1.45
N LYS A 190 1.82 -15.76 -0.72
CA LYS A 190 1.77 -15.53 0.73
C LYS A 190 2.87 -16.26 1.47
N GLU A 191 3.07 -17.54 1.19
CA GLU A 191 4.15 -18.33 1.81
C GLU A 191 5.53 -17.71 1.56
N ILE A 192 5.78 -17.19 0.34
CA ILE A 192 7.03 -16.49 -0.01
C ILE A 192 7.17 -15.20 0.81
N TYR A 193 6.08 -14.42 0.90
CA TYR A 193 6.10 -13.15 1.64
C TYR A 193 6.20 -13.35 3.15
N ASP A 194 5.61 -14.41 3.71
CA ASP A 194 5.76 -14.75 5.12
C ASP A 194 7.22 -15.04 5.49
N VAL A 195 7.97 -15.72 4.60
CA VAL A 195 9.40 -15.95 4.79
C VAL A 195 10.23 -14.65 4.63
N ALA A 196 9.86 -13.82 3.67
CA ALA A 196 10.60 -12.57 3.40
C ALA A 196 10.38 -11.50 4.49
N TYR A 197 9.24 -11.54 5.18
CA TYR A 197 8.88 -10.61 6.25
C TYR A 197 9.58 -10.92 7.59
N GLN A 198 9.95 -12.16 7.86
CA GLN A 198 10.66 -12.60 9.09
C GLN A 198 12.11 -12.09 9.16
#